data_0fb9b9b34c55f1af6ef7802bdd4a5a5b
#
_entry.id   0fb9b9b34c55f1af6ef7802bdd4a5a5b
#
_cell.length_a   1.000
_cell.length_b   1.000
_cell.length_c   1.000
_cell.angle_alpha   90.00
_cell.angle_beta   90.00
_cell.angle_gamma   90.00
#
_symmetry.space_group_name_H-M   'P 1'
#
loop_
_entity.id
_entity.type
_entity.pdbx_description
1 polymer ?
#
loop_
_entity_poly.entity_id
_entity_poly.type
_entity_poly.pdbx_seq_one_letter_code
_entity_poly.pdbx_strand_id
1 'polypeptide(L)'
;MQKNKIKVVDNFLPKDEFDMISEHIESSSFPWYWNYHSVENDGITQFVHEFMDREGINSDFYSLLTSISLFSKLGAKKLAKCKANLNYPTLENKIGVFHTDFDGDINYDLASNSFFSNKNITTSILYINSNNGGTQFEDGTKIESVANRMVSFNCSTKHTSVSCTDQDRRILINFNYFIAKK
;
A
#
# COMPACT_ATOMS: atom_id res chain seq x y z
N MET A 1 -5.20 -10.62 -23.99
CA MET A 1 -4.54 -9.88 -22.88
C MET A 1 -5.63 -9.48 -21.89
N GLN A 2 -5.61 -10.03 -20.68
CA GLN A 2 -6.54 -9.59 -19.63
C GLN A 2 -6.11 -8.19 -19.21
N LYS A 3 -6.97 -7.18 -19.46
CA LYS A 3 -6.74 -5.80 -18.99
C LYS A 3 -6.54 -5.84 -17.47
N ASN A 4 -5.41 -5.34 -16.97
CA ASN A 4 -5.17 -5.21 -15.54
C ASN A 4 -6.32 -4.42 -14.92
N LYS A 5 -7.21 -5.09 -14.20
CA LYS A 5 -8.42 -4.47 -13.66
C LYS A 5 -8.06 -3.76 -12.36
N ILE A 6 -8.03 -2.43 -12.40
CA ILE A 6 -7.96 -1.60 -11.20
C ILE A 6 -9.34 -1.61 -10.53
N LYS A 7 -9.40 -1.98 -9.26
CA LYS A 7 -10.61 -1.96 -8.45
C LYS A 7 -10.50 -0.85 -7.41
N VAL A 8 -11.49 0.01 -7.33
CA VAL A 8 -11.60 1.10 -6.33
C VAL A 8 -12.83 0.88 -5.47
N VAL A 9 -12.68 1.00 -4.16
CA VAL A 9 -13.78 0.87 -3.19
C VAL A 9 -13.66 1.99 -2.18
N ASP A 10 -14.65 2.89 -2.15
CA ASP A 10 -14.77 3.93 -1.12
C ASP A 10 -15.43 3.36 0.13
N ASN A 11 -15.15 3.96 1.30
CA ASN A 11 -15.63 3.50 2.60
C ASN A 11 -15.37 2.00 2.78
N PHE A 12 -14.13 1.59 2.50
CA PHE A 12 -13.74 0.18 2.46
C PHE A 12 -13.92 -0.52 3.80
N LEU A 13 -13.49 0.12 4.89
CA LEU A 13 -13.70 -0.36 6.26
C LEU A 13 -14.95 0.26 6.86
N PRO A 14 -15.61 -0.42 7.82
CA PRO A 14 -16.54 0.25 8.72
C PRO A 14 -15.87 1.48 9.34
N LYS A 15 -16.69 2.52 9.60
CA LYS A 15 -16.17 3.80 10.07
C LYS A 15 -15.36 3.70 11.35
N ASP A 16 -15.85 2.94 12.32
CA ASP A 16 -15.22 2.71 13.62
C ASP A 16 -13.84 1.99 13.47
N GLU A 17 -13.76 0.99 12.60
CA GLU A 17 -12.50 0.30 12.31
C GLU A 17 -11.49 1.21 11.59
N PHE A 18 -11.99 2.05 10.67
CA PHE A 18 -11.14 3.01 9.95
C PHE A 18 -10.63 4.11 10.89
N ASP A 19 -11.51 4.67 11.71
CA ASP A 19 -11.16 5.72 12.69
C ASP A 19 -10.06 5.18 13.64
N MET A 20 -10.21 3.95 14.13
CA MET A 20 -9.22 3.31 14.99
C MET A 20 -7.83 3.21 14.33
N ILE A 21 -7.77 2.79 13.06
CA ILE A 21 -6.48 2.73 12.33
C ILE A 21 -5.91 4.12 12.12
N SER A 22 -6.71 5.07 11.63
CA SER A 22 -6.23 6.40 11.29
C SER A 22 -5.73 7.15 12.53
N GLU A 23 -6.47 7.11 13.63
CA GLU A 23 -6.06 7.71 14.91
C GLU A 23 -4.72 7.16 15.42
N HIS A 24 -4.51 5.84 15.34
CA HIS A 24 -3.24 5.24 15.75
C HIS A 24 -2.07 5.65 14.84
N ILE A 25 -2.25 5.57 13.51
CA ILE A 25 -1.20 5.88 12.53
C ILE A 25 -0.86 7.37 12.52
N GLU A 26 -1.83 8.24 12.78
CA GLU A 26 -1.62 9.68 12.84
C GLU A 26 -1.16 10.19 14.22
N SER A 27 -1.13 9.32 15.23
CA SER A 27 -0.71 9.68 16.57
C SER A 27 0.79 9.98 16.64
N SER A 28 1.18 10.82 17.60
CA SER A 28 2.60 11.15 17.87
C SER A 28 3.41 9.95 18.40
N SER A 29 2.75 8.90 18.85
CA SER A 29 3.39 7.66 19.34
C SER A 29 3.62 6.62 18.26
N PHE A 30 3.07 6.79 17.04
CA PHE A 30 3.29 5.86 15.95
C PHE A 30 4.70 6.03 15.38
N PRO A 31 5.52 4.96 15.34
CA PRO A 31 6.91 5.08 14.93
C PRO A 31 7.04 5.15 13.42
N TRP A 32 7.57 6.25 12.93
CA TRP A 32 7.91 6.47 11.54
C TRP A 32 9.43 6.44 11.37
N TYR A 33 9.90 5.72 10.35
CA TYR A 33 11.33 5.56 10.05
C TYR A 33 11.66 6.23 8.72
N TRP A 34 12.76 6.96 8.70
CA TRP A 34 13.24 7.62 7.49
C TRP A 34 13.65 6.61 6.42
N ASN A 35 13.20 6.82 5.18
CA ASN A 35 13.61 6.06 4.02
C ASN A 35 14.07 7.00 2.90
N TYR A 36 15.31 6.81 2.43
CA TYR A 36 15.95 7.68 1.44
C TYR A 36 15.33 7.59 0.05
N HIS A 37 14.65 6.49 -0.28
CA HIS A 37 14.05 6.27 -1.59
C HIS A 37 12.66 5.68 -1.44
N SER A 38 11.68 6.17 -2.19
CA SER A 38 10.38 5.52 -2.29
C SER A 38 10.46 4.27 -3.17
N VAL A 39 11.26 4.38 -4.23
CA VAL A 39 11.70 3.32 -5.14
C VAL A 39 13.21 3.47 -5.32
N GLU A 40 13.91 2.42 -5.68
CA GLU A 40 15.36 2.44 -5.87
C GLU A 40 15.79 3.58 -6.81
N ASN A 41 16.68 4.43 -6.33
CA ASN A 41 17.28 5.57 -7.07
C ASN A 41 16.30 6.67 -7.56
N ASP A 42 15.10 6.80 -6.98
CA ASP A 42 14.14 7.84 -7.37
C ASP A 42 14.40 9.21 -6.72
N GLY A 43 15.26 9.27 -5.70
CA GLY A 43 15.55 10.49 -4.95
C GLY A 43 14.37 11.05 -4.14
N ILE A 44 13.26 10.33 -4.07
CA ILE A 44 12.07 10.72 -3.32
C ILE A 44 12.15 10.11 -1.92
N THR A 45 12.37 10.95 -0.93
CA THR A 45 12.40 10.54 0.47
C THR A 45 10.99 10.43 1.05
N GLN A 46 10.81 9.50 1.98
CA GLN A 46 9.55 9.31 2.69
C GLN A 46 9.80 8.75 4.09
N PHE A 47 8.81 8.80 4.94
CA PHE A 47 8.79 7.97 6.14
C PHE A 47 8.01 6.69 5.88
N VAL A 48 8.45 5.62 6.52
CA VAL A 48 7.81 4.31 6.42
C VAL A 48 7.64 3.68 7.79
N HIS A 49 6.63 2.82 7.90
CA HIS A 49 6.49 1.87 9.00
C HIS A 49 6.18 0.50 8.41
N GLU A 50 7.09 -0.44 8.54
CA GLU A 50 6.91 -1.79 8.01
C GLU A 50 6.29 -2.69 9.06
N PHE A 51 5.03 -3.07 8.87
CA PHE A 51 4.30 -3.96 9.79
C PHE A 51 4.79 -5.40 9.66
N MET A 52 5.03 -5.83 8.43
CA MET A 52 5.54 -7.16 8.12
C MET A 52 6.11 -7.23 6.70
N ASP A 53 7.02 -8.13 6.49
CA ASP A 53 7.62 -8.48 5.21
C ASP A 53 7.68 -10.01 5.01
N ARG A 54 8.54 -10.49 4.11
CA ARG A 54 8.71 -11.91 3.82
C ARG A 54 9.34 -12.70 4.96
N GLU A 55 10.09 -12.05 5.83
CA GLU A 55 10.79 -12.67 6.97
C GLU A 55 9.86 -12.80 8.17
N GLY A 56 8.82 -11.97 8.27
CA GLY A 56 7.82 -12.08 9.31
C GLY A 56 7.20 -10.74 9.74
N ILE A 57 6.68 -10.72 10.96
CA ILE A 57 6.09 -9.54 11.59
C ILE A 57 7.22 -8.69 12.17
N ASN A 58 7.27 -7.41 11.77
CA ASN A 58 8.32 -6.45 12.15
C ASN A 58 7.85 -5.43 13.20
N SER A 59 6.56 -5.45 13.54
CA SER A 59 5.97 -4.42 14.41
C SER A 59 4.81 -4.97 15.24
N ASP A 60 4.77 -4.58 16.52
CA ASP A 60 3.64 -4.85 17.41
C ASP A 60 2.33 -4.20 16.91
N PHE A 61 2.44 -3.11 16.14
CA PHE A 61 1.29 -2.47 15.49
C PHE A 61 0.63 -3.34 14.40
N TYR A 62 1.23 -4.46 14.01
CA TYR A 62 0.58 -5.43 13.13
C TYR A 62 -0.72 -5.96 13.75
N SER A 63 -0.77 -6.08 15.08
CA SER A 63 -1.98 -6.49 15.81
C SER A 63 -3.18 -5.56 15.56
N LEU A 64 -2.96 -4.26 15.37
CA LEU A 64 -3.99 -3.29 15.01
C LEU A 64 -4.70 -3.70 13.70
N LEU A 65 -3.93 -4.11 12.69
CA LEU A 65 -4.48 -4.49 11.38
C LEU A 65 -5.20 -5.85 11.42
N THR A 66 -4.82 -6.74 12.32
CA THR A 66 -5.44 -8.07 12.47
C THR A 66 -6.68 -8.07 13.37
N SER A 67 -6.86 -7.04 14.20
CA SER A 67 -8.00 -6.91 15.12
C SER A 67 -9.31 -6.49 14.44
N ILE A 68 -9.26 -6.15 13.16
CA ILE A 68 -10.37 -5.61 12.37
C ILE A 68 -10.69 -6.48 11.15
N SER A 69 -11.76 -6.13 10.44
CA SER A 69 -12.23 -6.88 9.27
C SER A 69 -11.35 -6.73 8.00
N LEU A 70 -10.25 -6.00 8.07
CA LEU A 70 -9.39 -5.62 6.95
C LEU A 70 -9.00 -6.81 6.06
N PHE A 71 -8.34 -7.82 6.63
CA PHE A 71 -7.84 -8.94 5.83
C PHE A 71 -8.93 -9.84 5.28
N SER A 72 -10.04 -9.99 6.00
CA SER A 72 -11.21 -10.71 5.49
C SER A 72 -11.85 -9.99 4.31
N LYS A 73 -11.97 -8.66 4.37
CA LYS A 73 -12.48 -7.82 3.26
C LYS A 73 -11.54 -7.82 2.04
N LEU A 74 -10.24 -7.87 2.25
CA LEU A 74 -9.25 -8.05 1.17
C LEU A 74 -9.36 -9.43 0.51
N GLY A 75 -9.88 -10.44 1.21
CA GLY A 75 -9.82 -11.84 0.79
C GLY A 75 -8.39 -12.39 0.80
N ALA A 76 -7.53 -11.79 1.62
CA ALA A 76 -6.13 -12.17 1.73
C ALA A 76 -5.96 -13.54 2.39
N LYS A 77 -5.30 -14.46 1.70
CA LYS A 77 -4.93 -15.78 2.25
C LYS A 77 -3.61 -15.74 2.99
N LYS A 78 -2.65 -14.99 2.45
CA LYS A 78 -1.32 -14.79 3.03
C LYS A 78 -0.83 -13.41 2.61
N LEU A 79 -0.32 -12.63 3.56
CA LEU A 79 0.40 -11.40 3.26
C LEU A 79 1.82 -11.72 2.82
N ALA A 80 2.31 -10.96 1.86
CA ALA A 80 3.70 -10.96 1.42
C ALA A 80 4.45 -9.74 1.98
N LYS A 81 3.73 -8.62 2.13
CA LYS A 81 4.27 -7.36 2.66
C LYS A 81 3.13 -6.46 3.14
N CYS A 82 3.37 -5.70 4.20
CA CYS A 82 2.47 -4.66 4.66
C CYS A 82 3.29 -3.49 5.21
N LYS A 83 3.09 -2.29 4.62
CA LYS A 83 3.88 -1.11 4.95
C LYS A 83 3.02 0.15 4.89
N ALA A 84 3.07 0.99 5.93
CA ALA A 84 2.59 2.36 5.87
C ALA A 84 3.65 3.28 5.26
N ASN A 85 3.21 4.26 4.47
CA ASN A 85 4.06 5.31 3.90
C ASN A 85 3.48 6.67 4.26
N LEU A 86 4.35 7.58 4.68
CA LEU A 86 4.07 8.99 4.88
C LEU A 86 4.94 9.81 3.93
N ASN A 87 4.29 10.56 3.05
CA ASN A 87 4.93 11.43 2.08
C ASN A 87 4.69 12.90 2.45
N TYR A 88 5.68 13.75 2.19
CA TYR A 88 5.57 15.20 2.38
C TYR A 88 4.78 15.85 1.25
N PRO A 89 4.17 17.03 1.52
CA PRO A 89 3.65 17.88 0.47
C PRO A 89 4.80 18.45 -0.38
N THR A 90 4.47 18.81 -1.58
CA THR A 90 5.36 19.49 -2.52
C THR A 90 4.69 20.77 -3.04
N LEU A 91 5.46 21.72 -3.60
CA LEU A 91 4.90 22.96 -4.13
C LEU A 91 3.95 22.73 -5.31
N GLU A 92 4.16 21.63 -6.04
CA GLU A 92 3.32 21.16 -7.14
C GLU A 92 3.19 19.64 -7.07
N ASN A 93 2.14 19.03 -7.59
CA ASN A 93 2.00 17.58 -7.62
C ASN A 93 3.14 16.95 -8.43
N LYS A 94 4.04 16.23 -7.77
CA LYS A 94 5.13 15.49 -8.40
C LYS A 94 4.71 14.05 -8.62
N ILE A 95 4.98 13.56 -9.83
CA ILE A 95 4.79 12.16 -10.19
C ILE A 95 6.13 11.47 -9.95
N GLY A 96 6.13 10.42 -9.16
CA GLY A 96 7.31 9.61 -8.88
C GLY A 96 7.70 8.70 -10.06
N VAL A 97 8.67 7.81 -9.83
CA VAL A 97 9.09 6.83 -10.81
C VAL A 97 8.09 5.67 -10.88
N PHE A 98 7.67 5.30 -12.10
CA PHE A 98 6.80 4.14 -12.31
C PHE A 98 7.54 2.85 -11.99
N HIS A 99 6.93 2.01 -11.18
CA HIS A 99 7.48 0.74 -10.72
C HIS A 99 6.39 -0.32 -10.58
N THR A 100 6.80 -1.52 -10.34
CA THR A 100 5.95 -2.63 -9.89
C THR A 100 6.35 -3.01 -8.46
N ASP A 101 5.42 -3.48 -7.63
CA ASP A 101 5.75 -3.87 -6.25
C ASP A 101 6.61 -5.14 -6.18
N PHE A 102 6.49 -5.98 -7.19
CA PHE A 102 7.28 -7.19 -7.32
C PHE A 102 7.71 -7.37 -8.77
N ASP A 103 9.03 -7.28 -8.99
CA ASP A 103 9.68 -7.63 -10.25
C ASP A 103 10.17 -9.08 -10.19
N GLY A 104 9.92 -9.81 -11.28
CA GLY A 104 10.47 -11.14 -11.47
C GLY A 104 9.46 -12.29 -11.42
N ASP A 105 9.82 -13.36 -12.10
CA ASP A 105 8.88 -14.39 -12.50
C ASP A 105 8.52 -15.40 -11.43
N ILE A 106 9.36 -15.72 -10.49
CA ILE A 106 9.05 -16.71 -9.45
C ILE A 106 10.02 -16.50 -8.28
N ASN A 107 9.48 -16.19 -7.12
CA ASN A 107 10.26 -16.25 -5.89
C ASN A 107 9.90 -17.54 -5.13
N TYR A 108 10.92 -18.29 -4.73
CA TYR A 108 10.75 -19.46 -3.88
C TYR A 108 10.62 -19.03 -2.43
N ASP A 109 9.52 -19.42 -1.77
CA ASP A 109 9.36 -19.24 -0.33
C ASP A 109 9.89 -20.46 0.42
N LEU A 110 11.02 -20.29 1.07
CA LEU A 110 11.65 -21.33 1.90
C LEU A 110 10.76 -21.77 3.06
N ALA A 111 9.97 -20.86 3.64
CA ALA A 111 9.12 -21.16 4.79
C ALA A 111 7.90 -22.03 4.43
N SER A 112 7.35 -21.86 3.23
CA SER A 112 6.20 -22.62 2.73
C SER A 112 6.58 -23.68 1.72
N ASN A 113 7.86 -23.81 1.36
CA ASN A 113 8.37 -24.71 0.32
C ASN A 113 7.57 -24.60 -0.98
N SER A 114 7.23 -23.37 -1.38
CA SER A 114 6.36 -23.10 -2.53
C SER A 114 6.90 -21.99 -3.42
N PHE A 115 6.62 -22.11 -4.72
CA PHE A 115 6.91 -21.06 -5.70
C PHE A 115 5.77 -20.06 -5.76
N PHE A 116 6.10 -18.77 -5.72
CA PHE A 116 5.15 -17.68 -5.92
C PHE A 116 5.33 -17.09 -7.31
N SER A 117 4.24 -16.95 -8.02
CA SER A 117 4.20 -16.12 -9.23
C SER A 117 3.59 -14.77 -8.85
N ASN A 118 4.20 -13.67 -9.29
CA ASN A 118 3.62 -12.33 -9.17
C ASN A 118 2.20 -12.24 -9.79
N LYS A 119 1.84 -13.16 -10.71
CA LYS A 119 0.49 -13.27 -11.28
C LYS A 119 -0.62 -13.50 -10.26
N ASN A 120 -0.28 -14.00 -9.06
CA ASN A 120 -1.23 -14.30 -7.99
C ASN A 120 -1.15 -13.32 -6.82
N ILE A 121 -0.27 -12.32 -6.90
CA ILE A 121 -0.15 -11.29 -5.86
C ILE A 121 -1.00 -10.09 -6.25
N THR A 122 -1.79 -9.63 -5.30
CA THR A 122 -2.56 -8.40 -5.39
C THR A 122 -1.87 -7.33 -4.56
N THR A 123 -1.70 -6.15 -5.13
CA THR A 123 -1.39 -4.92 -4.41
C THR A 123 -2.69 -4.24 -4.05
N SER A 124 -2.81 -3.80 -2.80
CA SER A 124 -3.90 -2.93 -2.35
C SER A 124 -3.35 -1.76 -1.55
N ILE A 125 -3.88 -0.57 -1.81
CA ILE A 125 -3.49 0.66 -1.14
C ILE A 125 -4.72 1.22 -0.43
N LEU A 126 -4.65 1.32 0.91
CA LEU A 126 -5.63 2.02 1.73
C LEU A 126 -5.13 3.44 2.01
N TYR A 127 -5.86 4.45 1.57
CA TYR A 127 -5.55 5.82 1.90
C TYR A 127 -6.09 6.19 3.28
N ILE A 128 -5.22 6.76 4.11
CA ILE A 128 -5.55 7.14 5.50
C ILE A 128 -6.14 8.55 5.53
N ASN A 129 -5.63 9.47 4.72
CA ASN A 129 -6.16 10.82 4.65
C ASN A 129 -6.51 11.25 3.23
N SER A 130 -7.45 12.20 3.12
CA SER A 130 -7.84 12.81 1.84
C SER A 130 -6.89 13.94 1.48
N ASN A 131 -6.44 13.96 0.22
CA ASN A 131 -5.62 15.01 -0.36
C ASN A 131 -5.64 14.94 -1.90
N ASN A 132 -5.10 15.95 -2.59
CA ASN A 132 -5.06 16.03 -4.05
C ASN A 132 -3.93 15.20 -4.70
N GLY A 133 -3.15 14.48 -3.90
CA GLY A 133 -2.22 13.45 -4.36
C GLY A 133 -2.93 12.14 -4.73
N GLY A 134 -2.17 11.06 -4.89
CA GLY A 134 -2.79 9.78 -5.21
C GLY A 134 -1.83 8.74 -5.75
N THR A 135 -2.39 7.78 -6.49
CA THR A 135 -1.65 6.76 -7.23
C THR A 135 -1.96 6.89 -8.71
N GLN A 136 -0.92 6.97 -9.53
CA GLN A 136 -1.06 7.05 -10.99
C GLN A 136 -0.53 5.77 -11.62
N PHE A 137 -1.25 5.28 -12.63
CA PHE A 137 -0.90 4.10 -13.43
C PHE A 137 -0.26 4.51 -14.75
N GLU A 138 0.51 3.61 -15.36
CA GLU A 138 1.23 3.87 -16.63
C GLU A 138 0.28 4.22 -17.79
N ASP A 139 -0.97 3.77 -17.75
CA ASP A 139 -2.00 4.11 -18.73
C ASP A 139 -2.60 5.52 -18.56
N GLY A 140 -2.10 6.31 -17.59
CA GLY A 140 -2.57 7.65 -17.26
C GLY A 140 -3.71 7.70 -16.24
N THR A 141 -4.28 6.56 -15.85
CA THR A 141 -5.32 6.52 -14.81
C THR A 141 -4.75 7.03 -13.49
N LYS A 142 -5.38 8.03 -12.87
CA LYS A 142 -5.05 8.53 -11.54
C LYS A 142 -6.17 8.21 -10.57
N ILE A 143 -5.83 7.65 -9.42
CA ILE A 143 -6.73 7.42 -8.29
C ILE A 143 -6.33 8.37 -7.18
N GLU A 144 -7.22 9.28 -6.82
CA GLU A 144 -6.99 10.28 -5.77
C GLU A 144 -6.99 9.64 -4.38
N SER A 145 -6.17 10.22 -3.50
CA SER A 145 -6.10 9.88 -2.09
C SER A 145 -7.36 10.37 -1.37
N VAL A 146 -8.29 9.48 -1.10
CA VAL A 146 -9.50 9.74 -0.32
C VAL A 146 -9.48 8.85 0.91
N ALA A 147 -9.69 9.40 2.09
CA ALA A 147 -9.71 8.66 3.34
C ALA A 147 -10.67 7.46 3.25
N ASN A 148 -10.23 6.30 3.73
CA ASN A 148 -10.96 5.03 3.66
C ASN A 148 -11.27 4.53 2.23
N ARG A 149 -10.54 5.00 1.22
CA ARG A 149 -10.56 4.42 -0.14
C ARG A 149 -9.50 3.34 -0.25
N MET A 150 -9.92 2.19 -0.77
CA MET A 150 -9.03 1.08 -1.14
C MET A 150 -8.93 0.98 -2.66
N VAL A 151 -7.71 0.99 -3.19
CA VAL A 151 -7.44 0.64 -4.57
C VAL A 151 -6.69 -0.67 -4.64
N SER A 152 -7.12 -1.61 -5.51
CA SER A 152 -6.53 -2.94 -5.65
C SER A 152 -6.24 -3.25 -7.11
N PHE A 153 -5.08 -3.84 -7.37
CA PHE A 153 -4.61 -4.19 -8.71
C PHE A 153 -3.57 -5.33 -8.64
N ASN A 154 -3.20 -5.88 -9.77
CA ASN A 154 -2.12 -6.88 -9.81
C ASN A 154 -0.78 -6.25 -9.48
N CYS A 155 0.06 -6.88 -8.67
CA CYS A 155 1.35 -6.33 -8.22
C CYS A 155 2.32 -6.02 -9.37
N SER A 156 2.14 -6.63 -10.55
CA SER A 156 2.91 -6.34 -11.76
C SER A 156 2.40 -5.15 -12.57
N THR A 157 1.33 -4.48 -12.09
CA THR A 157 0.83 -3.27 -12.74
C THR A 157 1.73 -2.09 -12.39
N LYS A 158 2.31 -1.47 -13.41
CA LYS A 158 3.15 -0.29 -13.22
C LYS A 158 2.34 0.89 -12.71
N HIS A 159 2.77 1.42 -11.59
CA HIS A 159 2.14 2.53 -10.90
C HIS A 159 3.19 3.40 -10.20
N THR A 160 2.78 4.57 -9.77
CA THR A 160 3.62 5.51 -9.04
C THR A 160 2.81 6.36 -8.06
N SER A 161 3.50 6.96 -7.10
CA SER A 161 2.96 7.93 -6.17
C SER A 161 2.86 9.31 -6.83
N VAL A 162 1.77 10.02 -6.55
CA VAL A 162 1.64 11.46 -6.83
C VAL A 162 1.57 12.20 -5.50
N SER A 163 2.48 13.16 -5.29
CA SER A 163 2.52 13.96 -4.05
C SER A 163 1.28 14.85 -3.90
N CYS A 164 0.99 15.29 -2.67
CA CYS A 164 -0.06 16.27 -2.41
C CYS A 164 0.52 17.69 -2.30
N THR A 165 -0.36 18.70 -2.42
CA THR A 165 -0.04 20.13 -2.27
C THR A 165 -0.99 20.84 -1.31
N ASP A 166 -2.07 20.20 -0.89
CA ASP A 166 -3.20 20.75 -0.16
C ASP A 166 -3.32 20.27 1.29
N GLN A 167 -2.45 19.35 1.68
CA GLN A 167 -2.35 18.79 3.04
C GLN A 167 -0.90 18.76 3.48
N ASP A 168 -0.64 18.75 4.80
CA ASP A 168 0.71 18.70 5.37
C ASP A 168 1.39 17.34 5.20
N ARG A 169 0.64 16.29 4.85
CA ARG A 169 1.11 14.93 4.63
C ARG A 169 0.14 14.12 3.79
N ARG A 170 0.66 13.08 3.16
CA ARG A 170 -0.12 12.02 2.52
C ARG A 170 0.26 10.68 3.16
N ILE A 171 -0.72 9.99 3.75
CA ILE A 171 -0.52 8.70 4.43
C ILE A 171 -1.33 7.62 3.74
N LEU A 172 -0.71 6.46 3.55
CA LEU A 172 -1.35 5.27 3.02
C LEU A 172 -0.74 4.00 3.63
N ILE A 173 -1.47 2.89 3.52
CA ILE A 173 -0.95 1.55 3.81
C ILE A 173 -0.96 0.74 2.52
N ASN A 174 0.19 0.18 2.16
CA ASN A 174 0.36 -0.73 1.03
C ASN A 174 0.36 -2.18 1.53
N PHE A 175 -0.47 -3.03 0.92
CA PHE A 175 -0.61 -4.45 1.17
C PHE A 175 -0.28 -5.23 -0.07
N ASN A 176 0.61 -6.21 0.04
CA ASN A 176 0.85 -7.20 -1.00
C ASN A 176 0.47 -8.57 -0.47
N TYR A 177 -0.44 -9.27 -1.14
CA TYR A 177 -1.00 -10.50 -0.62
C TYR A 177 -1.48 -11.46 -1.71
N PHE A 178 -1.60 -12.73 -1.32
CA PHE A 178 -2.17 -13.79 -2.14
C PHE A 178 -3.68 -13.92 -1.90
N ILE A 179 -4.44 -14.00 -2.98
CA ILE A 179 -5.86 -14.35 -2.94
C ILE A 179 -6.06 -15.85 -3.22
N ALA A 180 -7.15 -16.42 -2.74
CA ALA A 180 -7.52 -17.79 -3.11
C ALA A 180 -7.70 -17.86 -4.64
N LYS A 181 -7.14 -18.89 -5.27
CA LYS A 181 -7.58 -19.24 -6.65
C LYS A 181 -9.05 -19.63 -6.57
N LYS A 182 -9.87 -18.96 -7.37
CA LYS A 182 -11.23 -19.42 -7.63
C LYS A 182 -11.20 -20.68 -8.45
#